data_ff9c1bad81abaf2cf306fdecefb2fa19
#
_entry.id   ff9c1bad81abaf2cf306fdecefb2fa19
#
_cell.length_a   1.000
_cell.length_b   1.000
_cell.length_c   1.000
_cell.angle_alpha   90.00
_cell.angle_beta   90.00
_cell.angle_gamma   90.00
#
_symmetry.space_group_name_H-M   'P 1'
#
loop_
_entity.id
_entity.type
_entity.pdbx_description
1 polymer ?
#
loop_
_entity_poly.entity_id
_entity_poly.type
_entity_poly.pdbx_seq_one_letter_code
_entity_poly.pdbx_strand_id
1 'polypeptide(L)'
;MWDIIAVSTLVITMEDFFSTFLRKKIEKWKYVSIWLFFFFFHMIVMKKMDGYLENILGNLIALSIICWFAYQEIFVIKEMMIFLAISLSAISEGIVAAILIIIKGNINGNTMLYSIISKIIFWCIIRILSILYKGKIETVRKKSYGVFLTVAVVANSSSLLGILKVTEETSGGMLQTLFIFIAFVLLISDISAFKLYVMYQEQSEMRRLKQEYANQLIMYDKHLSEKQMVIDEVRRVKHDMKNNMIYLQNLLKADPEEAE
;
A
#
# COMPACT_ATOMS: atom_id res chain seq x y z
N MET A 1 29.34 11.80 16.63
CA MET A 1 29.49 11.45 15.20
C MET A 1 28.64 10.23 14.83
N TRP A 2 28.73 9.12 15.55
CA TRP A 2 27.99 7.87 15.27
C TRP A 2 26.46 8.01 15.37
N ASP A 3 25.95 8.80 16.34
CA ASP A 3 24.53 9.08 16.48
C ASP A 3 23.96 9.75 15.22
N ILE A 4 24.72 10.70 14.65
CA ILE A 4 24.33 11.39 13.42
C ILE A 4 24.19 10.39 12.27
N ILE A 5 25.16 9.46 12.14
CA ILE A 5 25.11 8.43 11.11
C ILE A 5 23.90 7.51 11.30
N ALA A 6 23.66 7.04 12.52
CA ALA A 6 22.54 6.16 12.83
C ALA A 6 21.18 6.82 12.55
N VAL A 7 21.02 8.07 13.01
CA VAL A 7 19.78 8.84 12.78
C VAL A 7 19.61 9.17 11.30
N SER A 8 20.67 9.56 10.59
CA SER A 8 20.61 9.82 9.15
C SER A 8 20.18 8.56 8.38
N THR A 9 20.74 7.39 8.72
CA THR A 9 20.38 6.13 8.10
C THR A 9 18.92 5.78 8.37
N LEU A 10 18.43 5.98 9.59
CA LEU A 10 17.02 5.78 9.95
C LEU A 10 16.10 6.68 9.10
N VAL A 11 16.39 7.98 9.05
CA VAL A 11 15.58 8.97 8.32
C VAL A 11 15.51 8.63 6.83
N ILE A 12 16.65 8.31 6.21
CA ILE A 12 16.73 7.92 4.79
C ILE A 12 15.93 6.63 4.56
N THR A 13 16.03 5.66 5.46
CA THR A 13 15.34 4.38 5.33
C THR A 13 13.84 4.54 5.46
N MET A 14 13.38 5.33 6.42
CA MET A 14 11.95 5.65 6.59
C MET A 14 11.41 6.45 5.40
N GLU A 15 12.15 7.46 4.92
CA GLU A 15 11.79 8.22 3.72
C GLU A 15 11.64 7.31 2.50
N ASP A 16 12.60 6.44 2.27
CA ASP A 16 12.59 5.49 1.16
C ASP A 16 11.38 4.54 1.24
N PHE A 17 11.06 4.03 2.43
CA PHE A 17 9.87 3.22 2.66
C PHE A 17 8.60 3.98 2.30
N PHE A 18 8.35 5.13 2.92
CA PHE A 18 7.13 5.87 2.69
C PHE A 18 7.02 6.41 1.26
N SER A 19 8.12 6.86 0.65
CA SER A 19 8.10 7.34 -0.73
C SER A 19 7.85 6.22 -1.74
N THR A 20 8.17 4.98 -1.40
CA THR A 20 7.89 3.80 -2.22
C THR A 20 6.41 3.45 -2.19
N PHE A 21 5.78 3.46 -1.02
CA PHE A 21 4.42 2.96 -0.85
C PHE A 21 3.33 4.04 -0.85
N LEU A 22 3.67 5.31 -0.60
CA LEU A 22 2.73 6.42 -0.51
C LEU A 22 3.01 7.51 -1.55
N ARG A 23 1.97 8.20 -2.03
CA ARG A 23 2.10 9.34 -2.97
C ARG A 23 2.42 10.61 -2.23
N LYS A 24 3.45 11.32 -2.67
CA LYS A 24 3.81 12.65 -2.15
C LYS A 24 2.72 13.67 -2.48
N LYS A 25 2.31 14.45 -1.48
CA LYS A 25 1.27 15.49 -1.59
C LYS A 25 1.86 16.88 -1.81
N ILE A 26 3.06 17.10 -1.30
CA ILE A 26 3.67 18.41 -1.16
C ILE A 26 4.87 18.59 -2.09
N GLU A 27 5.23 19.85 -2.32
CA GLU A 27 6.39 20.25 -3.11
C GLU A 27 7.70 19.74 -2.50
N LYS A 28 8.70 19.53 -3.34
CA LYS A 28 10.00 18.96 -2.96
C LYS A 28 10.66 19.66 -1.76
N TRP A 29 10.61 20.99 -1.70
CA TRP A 29 11.22 21.75 -0.59
C TRP A 29 10.53 21.50 0.74
N LYS A 30 9.20 21.56 0.77
CA LYS A 30 8.39 21.27 1.98
C LYS A 30 8.58 19.83 2.43
N TYR A 31 8.70 18.91 1.47
CA TYR A 31 8.95 17.49 1.74
C TYR A 31 10.30 17.29 2.44
N VAL A 32 11.37 17.88 1.92
CA VAL A 32 12.71 17.82 2.54
C VAL A 32 12.70 18.45 3.93
N SER A 33 12.04 19.60 4.11
CA SER A 33 11.95 20.26 5.42
C SER A 33 11.27 19.41 6.48
N ILE A 34 10.23 18.65 6.13
CA ILE A 34 9.54 17.74 7.06
C ILE A 34 10.47 16.61 7.51
N TRP A 35 11.25 16.02 6.60
CA TRP A 35 12.19 14.95 6.94
C TRP A 35 13.41 15.48 7.71
N LEU A 36 13.84 16.70 7.46
CA LEU A 36 14.83 17.39 8.29
C LEU A 36 14.30 17.65 9.70
N PHE A 37 13.03 18.03 9.84
CA PHE A 37 12.39 18.14 11.16
C PHE A 37 12.42 16.80 11.90
N PHE A 38 12.11 15.68 11.23
CA PHE A 38 12.18 14.36 11.82
C PHE A 38 13.59 13.98 12.27
N PHE A 39 14.61 14.35 11.49
CA PHE A 39 16.01 14.18 11.87
C PHE A 39 16.34 14.94 13.18
N PHE A 40 16.00 16.21 13.27
CA PHE A 40 16.23 16.99 14.48
C PHE A 40 15.41 16.52 15.66
N PHE A 41 14.19 16.09 15.43
CA PHE A 41 13.34 15.47 16.46
C PHE A 41 14.04 14.24 17.07
N HIS A 42 14.59 13.37 16.25
CA HIS A 42 15.35 12.21 16.72
C HIS A 42 16.62 12.61 17.48
N MET A 43 17.36 13.58 16.98
CA MET A 43 18.62 14.02 17.61
C MET A 43 18.41 14.69 18.96
N ILE A 44 17.30 15.41 19.15
CA ILE A 44 17.09 16.26 20.34
C ILE A 44 16.13 15.61 21.33
N VAL A 45 15.00 15.11 20.85
CA VAL A 45 13.90 14.61 21.72
C VAL A 45 14.09 13.14 22.01
N MET A 46 14.25 12.33 20.97
CA MET A 46 14.30 10.87 21.11
C MET A 46 15.56 10.42 21.86
N LYS A 47 16.65 11.14 21.76
CA LYS A 47 17.90 10.87 22.51
C LYS A 47 17.73 11.00 24.03
N LYS A 48 16.71 11.75 24.50
CA LYS A 48 16.41 11.94 25.92
C LYS A 48 15.40 10.95 26.47
N MET A 49 14.79 10.15 25.59
CA MET A 49 13.81 9.13 25.96
C MET A 49 14.52 7.80 26.17
N ASP A 50 14.71 7.42 27.41
CA ASP A 50 15.40 6.16 27.79
C ASP A 50 14.45 4.96 27.78
N GLY A 51 13.13 5.20 27.81
CA GLY A 51 12.10 4.16 27.82
C GLY A 51 11.80 3.62 26.41
N TYR A 52 11.78 2.29 26.27
CA TYR A 52 11.47 1.63 25.00
C TYR A 52 10.06 2.00 24.48
N LEU A 53 9.06 2.02 25.37
CA LEU A 53 7.68 2.44 25.04
C LEU A 53 7.61 3.90 24.62
N GLU A 54 8.34 4.78 25.31
CA GLU A 54 8.40 6.20 24.99
C GLU A 54 8.98 6.41 23.59
N ASN A 55 10.02 5.65 23.23
CA ASN A 55 10.66 5.69 21.93
C ASN A 55 9.67 5.27 20.81
N ILE A 56 8.91 4.19 21.02
CA ILE A 56 7.92 3.73 20.03
C ILE A 56 6.78 4.75 19.89
N LEU A 57 6.22 5.22 20.99
CA LEU A 57 5.15 6.23 20.95
C LEU A 57 5.61 7.52 20.29
N GLY A 58 6.83 7.97 20.60
CA GLY A 58 7.43 9.16 19.98
C GLY A 58 7.57 9.00 18.46
N ASN A 59 8.07 7.85 18.01
CA ASN A 59 8.16 7.52 16.59
C ASN A 59 6.80 7.46 15.92
N LEU A 60 5.83 6.81 16.55
CA LEU A 60 4.46 6.68 16.03
C LEU A 60 3.84 8.06 15.83
N ILE A 61 3.89 8.93 16.84
CA ILE A 61 3.33 10.29 16.76
C ILE A 61 4.05 11.10 15.68
N ALA A 62 5.37 11.08 15.66
CA ALA A 62 6.16 11.86 14.69
C ALA A 62 5.90 11.40 13.25
N LEU A 63 5.87 10.10 12.99
CA LEU A 63 5.58 9.55 11.66
C LEU A 63 4.13 9.78 11.24
N SER A 64 3.15 9.72 12.17
CA SER A 64 1.75 10.06 11.88
C SER A 64 1.62 11.51 11.44
N ILE A 65 2.29 12.44 12.12
CA ILE A 65 2.33 13.86 11.72
C ILE A 65 2.94 14.01 10.33
N ILE A 66 4.10 13.38 10.07
CA ILE A 66 4.76 13.42 8.76
C ILE A 66 3.86 12.88 7.67
N CYS A 67 3.27 11.70 7.87
CA CYS A 67 2.39 11.08 6.89
C CYS A 67 1.12 11.89 6.64
N TRP A 68 0.60 12.57 7.64
CA TRP A 68 -0.54 13.46 7.49
C TRP A 68 -0.25 14.62 6.53
N PHE A 69 0.90 15.27 6.69
CA PHE A 69 1.25 16.44 5.89
C PHE A 69 1.87 16.08 4.54
N ALA A 70 2.71 15.06 4.47
CA ALA A 70 3.54 14.77 3.30
C ALA A 70 2.85 13.91 2.23
N TYR A 71 1.84 13.09 2.60
CA TYR A 71 1.27 12.08 1.70
C TYR A 71 -0.24 12.22 1.52
N GLN A 72 -0.76 11.73 0.37
CA GLN A 72 -2.17 11.94 -0.05
C GLN A 72 -3.14 10.84 0.40
N GLU A 73 -2.63 9.67 0.79
CA GLU A 73 -3.43 8.48 1.05
C GLU A 73 -4.43 8.68 2.21
N ILE A 74 -5.42 7.77 2.27
CA ILE A 74 -6.42 7.73 3.33
C ILE A 74 -5.72 7.43 4.66
N PHE A 75 -6.23 8.01 5.74
CA PHE A 75 -5.68 7.89 7.09
C PHE A 75 -5.33 6.44 7.47
N VAL A 76 -6.25 5.50 7.25
CA VAL A 76 -6.05 4.08 7.59
C VAL A 76 -4.82 3.48 6.89
N ILE A 77 -4.58 3.82 5.62
CA ILE A 77 -3.42 3.31 4.88
C ILE A 77 -2.11 3.92 5.43
N LYS A 78 -2.13 5.19 5.78
CA LYS A 78 -0.96 5.86 6.38
C LYS A 78 -0.58 5.21 7.70
N GLU A 79 -1.54 5.05 8.61
CA GLU A 79 -1.31 4.42 9.91
C GLU A 79 -0.85 2.97 9.76
N MET A 80 -1.46 2.21 8.87
CA MET A 80 -1.01 0.86 8.54
C MET A 80 0.46 0.82 8.12
N MET A 81 0.88 1.72 7.24
CA MET A 81 2.26 1.79 6.77
C MET A 81 3.22 2.24 7.88
N ILE A 82 2.78 3.12 8.78
CA ILE A 82 3.56 3.53 9.95
C ILE A 82 3.79 2.34 10.89
N PHE A 83 2.73 1.61 11.23
CA PHE A 83 2.86 0.42 12.08
C PHE A 83 3.77 -0.64 11.43
N LEU A 84 3.62 -0.87 10.12
CA LEU A 84 4.48 -1.80 9.39
C LEU A 84 5.96 -1.35 9.43
N ALA A 85 6.24 -0.07 9.21
CA ALA A 85 7.60 0.46 9.26
C ALA A 85 8.23 0.32 10.65
N ILE A 86 7.48 0.63 11.72
CA ILE A 86 7.93 0.50 13.10
C ILE A 86 8.15 -0.98 13.45
N SER A 87 7.24 -1.87 13.07
CA SER A 87 7.38 -3.32 13.28
C SER A 87 8.63 -3.87 12.60
N LEU A 88 8.83 -3.56 11.33
CA LEU A 88 10.02 -4.01 10.58
C LEU A 88 11.32 -3.44 11.17
N SER A 89 11.31 -2.17 11.62
CA SER A 89 12.47 -1.59 12.33
C SER A 89 12.76 -2.32 13.63
N ALA A 90 11.75 -2.57 14.46
CA ALA A 90 11.89 -3.28 15.73
C ALA A 90 12.38 -4.72 15.54
N ILE A 91 11.85 -5.43 14.53
CA ILE A 91 12.28 -6.78 14.19
C ILE A 91 13.75 -6.78 13.75
N SER A 92 14.16 -5.83 12.91
CA SER A 92 15.57 -5.73 12.47
C SER A 92 16.51 -5.48 13.64
N GLU A 93 16.12 -4.66 14.61
CA GLU A 93 16.87 -4.43 15.84
C GLU A 93 16.95 -5.69 16.69
N GLY A 94 15.84 -6.40 16.85
CA GLY A 94 15.78 -7.65 17.59
C GLY A 94 16.70 -8.74 17.00
N ILE A 95 16.69 -8.90 15.68
CA ILE A 95 17.56 -9.87 14.97
C ILE A 95 19.04 -9.56 15.23
N VAL A 96 19.44 -8.29 15.10
CA VAL A 96 20.84 -7.89 15.31
C VAL A 96 21.26 -8.07 16.75
N ALA A 97 20.39 -7.67 17.71
CA ALA A 97 20.64 -7.88 19.12
C ALA A 97 20.92 -9.34 19.44
N ALA A 98 20.09 -10.18 18.96
CA ALA A 98 20.14 -11.60 19.18
C ALA A 98 21.38 -12.24 18.53
N ILE A 99 21.75 -11.88 17.31
CA ILE A 99 23.00 -12.35 16.67
C ILE A 99 24.23 -11.93 17.47
N LEU A 100 24.24 -10.68 17.97
CA LEU A 100 25.38 -10.19 18.76
C LEU A 100 25.51 -10.92 20.12
N ILE A 101 24.39 -11.23 20.75
CA ILE A 101 24.39 -12.02 22.00
C ILE A 101 24.96 -13.41 21.76
N ILE A 102 24.58 -14.08 20.67
CA ILE A 102 25.09 -15.41 20.33
C ILE A 102 26.62 -15.37 20.08
N ILE A 103 27.10 -14.33 19.37
CA ILE A 103 28.52 -14.26 18.98
C ILE A 103 29.42 -13.80 20.15
N LYS A 104 28.98 -12.83 20.95
CA LYS A 104 29.80 -12.15 21.95
C LYS A 104 29.40 -12.41 23.40
N GLY A 105 28.28 -13.09 23.66
CA GLY A 105 27.74 -13.33 25.00
C GLY A 105 27.23 -12.08 25.72
N ASN A 106 27.48 -10.87 25.20
CA ASN A 106 27.02 -9.62 25.82
C ASN A 106 26.89 -8.46 24.82
N ILE A 107 25.87 -7.62 24.95
CA ILE A 107 25.62 -6.44 24.10
C ILE A 107 26.48 -5.23 24.51
N ASN A 108 26.97 -5.20 25.76
CA ASN A 108 27.49 -4.00 26.45
C ASN A 108 28.74 -3.33 25.83
N GLY A 109 29.32 -3.87 24.74
CA GLY A 109 30.56 -3.31 24.18
C GLY A 109 30.41 -2.47 22.90
N ASN A 110 29.29 -2.55 22.15
CA ASN A 110 29.18 -1.95 20.83
C ASN A 110 27.76 -1.51 20.45
N THR A 111 27.03 -0.83 21.34
CA THR A 111 25.65 -0.35 21.10
C THR A 111 25.50 0.47 19.82
N MET A 112 26.53 1.23 19.45
CA MET A 112 26.53 2.08 18.26
C MET A 112 26.62 1.27 16.97
N LEU A 113 27.49 0.28 16.92
CA LEU A 113 27.65 -0.59 15.76
C LEU A 113 26.39 -1.45 15.54
N TYR A 114 25.80 -1.91 16.63
CA TYR A 114 24.48 -2.55 16.66
C TYR A 114 23.41 -1.69 16.00
N SER A 115 23.28 -0.42 16.40
CA SER A 115 22.28 0.50 15.85
C SER A 115 22.44 0.72 14.34
N ILE A 116 23.66 0.84 13.84
CA ILE A 116 23.92 1.02 12.40
C ILE A 116 23.59 -0.24 11.62
N ILE A 117 24.02 -1.40 12.09
CA ILE A 117 23.77 -2.69 11.40
C ILE A 117 22.26 -2.96 11.32
N SER A 118 21.51 -2.71 12.39
CA SER A 118 20.06 -2.90 12.39
C SER A 118 19.35 -2.00 11.37
N LYS A 119 19.77 -0.75 11.20
CA LYS A 119 19.22 0.15 10.20
C LYS A 119 19.59 -0.27 8.75
N ILE A 120 20.79 -0.82 8.55
CA ILE A 120 21.18 -1.37 7.24
C ILE A 120 20.31 -2.61 6.91
N ILE A 121 20.10 -3.51 7.85
CA ILE A 121 19.22 -4.67 7.65
C ILE A 121 17.80 -4.22 7.35
N PHE A 122 17.30 -3.26 8.09
CA PHE A 122 15.98 -2.66 7.85
C PHE A 122 15.88 -2.09 6.43
N TRP A 123 16.87 -1.34 5.98
CA TRP A 123 16.92 -0.81 4.62
C TRP A 123 16.96 -1.92 3.56
N CYS A 124 17.73 -3.00 3.77
CA CYS A 124 17.75 -4.16 2.88
C CYS A 124 16.36 -4.82 2.77
N ILE A 125 15.65 -4.98 3.89
CA ILE A 125 14.28 -5.51 3.91
C ILE A 125 13.36 -4.63 3.07
N ILE A 126 13.42 -3.31 3.26
CA ILE A 126 12.61 -2.35 2.48
C ILE A 126 12.91 -2.45 0.99
N ARG A 127 14.19 -2.55 0.61
CA ARG A 127 14.57 -2.70 -0.80
C ARG A 127 14.05 -3.98 -1.43
N ILE A 128 14.10 -5.08 -0.71
CA ILE A 128 13.52 -6.35 -1.16
C ILE A 128 12.00 -6.21 -1.35
N LEU A 129 11.30 -5.63 -0.38
CA LEU A 129 9.87 -5.36 -0.49
C LEU A 129 9.54 -4.43 -1.66
N SER A 130 10.31 -3.37 -1.85
CA SER A 130 10.15 -2.44 -2.97
C SER A 130 10.27 -3.14 -4.32
N ILE A 131 11.26 -4.03 -4.48
CA ILE A 131 11.47 -4.78 -5.73
C ILE A 131 10.32 -5.77 -5.97
N LEU A 132 9.90 -6.50 -4.93
CA LEU A 132 8.83 -7.51 -5.03
C LEU A 132 7.47 -6.90 -5.39
N TYR A 133 7.20 -5.67 -4.92
CA TYR A 133 5.91 -5.00 -5.09
C TYR A 133 5.94 -3.83 -6.06
N LYS A 134 7.05 -3.60 -6.76
CA LYS A 134 7.17 -2.57 -7.79
C LYS A 134 6.13 -2.80 -8.89
N GLY A 135 5.31 -1.78 -9.16
CA GLY A 135 4.19 -1.86 -10.14
C GLY A 135 2.84 -2.29 -9.55
N LYS A 136 2.80 -2.89 -8.35
CA LYS A 136 1.57 -3.29 -7.67
C LYS A 136 1.09 -2.27 -6.62
N ILE A 137 1.86 -1.22 -6.42
CA ILE A 137 1.66 -0.20 -5.37
C ILE A 137 0.37 0.60 -5.59
N GLU A 138 -0.05 0.79 -6.85
CA GLU A 138 -1.32 1.48 -7.15
C GLU A 138 -2.55 0.71 -6.68
N THR A 139 -2.49 -0.61 -6.66
CA THR A 139 -3.57 -1.47 -6.19
C THR A 139 -3.69 -1.47 -4.67
N VAL A 140 -2.57 -1.31 -3.95
CA VAL A 140 -2.51 -1.24 -2.48
C VAL A 140 -3.31 -0.05 -1.91
N ARG A 141 -3.53 0.99 -2.70
CA ARG A 141 -4.19 2.24 -2.28
C ARG A 141 -5.70 2.16 -2.13
N LYS A 142 -6.35 1.06 -2.49
CA LYS A 142 -7.81 0.94 -2.44
C LYS A 142 -8.33 0.39 -1.10
N LYS A 143 -9.39 0.95 -0.67
CA LYS A 143 -10.03 1.35 0.55
C LYS A 143 -10.50 0.31 1.57
N SER A 144 -10.52 -0.99 1.38
CA SER A 144 -11.41 -1.76 2.27
C SER A 144 -10.73 -2.73 3.27
N TYR A 145 -9.60 -3.28 2.94
CA TYR A 145 -8.99 -4.36 3.74
C TYR A 145 -7.76 -3.93 4.53
N GLY A 146 -7.35 -2.67 4.41
CA GLY A 146 -6.27 -2.08 5.18
C GLY A 146 -6.47 -2.20 6.69
N VAL A 147 -7.72 -2.11 7.15
CA VAL A 147 -8.06 -2.25 8.57
C VAL A 147 -7.65 -3.63 9.11
N PHE A 148 -7.93 -4.70 8.37
CA PHE A 148 -7.59 -6.05 8.80
C PHE A 148 -6.07 -6.26 8.90
N LEU A 149 -5.34 -5.77 7.93
CA LEU A 149 -3.88 -5.80 7.92
C LEU A 149 -3.31 -4.95 9.07
N THR A 150 -3.88 -3.75 9.30
CA THR A 150 -3.47 -2.88 10.40
C THR A 150 -3.60 -3.60 11.75
N VAL A 151 -4.72 -4.28 11.97
CA VAL A 151 -4.94 -5.06 13.20
C VAL A 151 -3.91 -6.18 13.33
N ALA A 152 -3.61 -6.91 12.26
CA ALA A 152 -2.62 -7.98 12.29
C ALA A 152 -1.21 -7.46 12.60
N VAL A 153 -0.79 -6.38 11.94
CA VAL A 153 0.53 -5.76 12.16
C VAL A 153 0.64 -5.15 13.56
N VAL A 154 -0.41 -4.51 14.05
CA VAL A 154 -0.45 -3.97 15.43
C VAL A 154 -0.37 -5.08 16.46
N ALA A 155 -1.11 -6.18 16.27
CA ALA A 155 -1.07 -7.35 17.16
C ALA A 155 0.35 -7.98 17.18
N ASN A 156 0.98 -8.13 16.02
CA ASN A 156 2.35 -8.65 15.93
C ASN A 156 3.35 -7.72 16.59
N SER A 157 3.25 -6.40 16.35
CA SER A 157 4.10 -5.40 16.99
C SER A 157 3.96 -5.39 18.51
N SER A 158 2.72 -5.50 19.02
CA SER A 158 2.45 -5.56 20.45
C SER A 158 3.01 -6.84 21.09
N SER A 159 2.91 -7.97 20.40
CA SER A 159 3.49 -9.24 20.84
C SER A 159 5.02 -9.17 20.90
N LEU A 160 5.65 -8.55 19.92
CA LEU A 160 7.09 -8.32 19.89
C LEU A 160 7.56 -7.47 21.08
N LEU A 161 6.81 -6.41 21.40
CA LEU A 161 7.08 -5.55 22.55
C LEU A 161 7.01 -6.29 23.88
N GLY A 162 5.98 -7.13 24.07
CA GLY A 162 5.84 -7.96 25.25
C GLY A 162 7.01 -8.91 25.43
N ILE A 163 7.47 -9.53 24.35
CA ILE A 163 8.59 -10.47 24.35
C ILE A 163 9.91 -9.75 24.64
N LEU A 164 10.15 -8.58 24.05
CA LEU A 164 11.34 -7.76 24.34
C LEU A 164 11.44 -7.42 25.82
N LYS A 165 10.33 -7.02 26.45
CA LYS A 165 10.31 -6.71 27.88
C LYS A 165 10.64 -7.94 28.75
N VAL A 166 10.08 -9.10 28.41
CA VAL A 166 10.35 -10.35 29.13
C VAL A 166 11.80 -10.79 28.99
N THR A 167 12.42 -10.59 27.80
CA THR A 167 13.83 -10.95 27.57
C THR A 167 14.82 -9.99 28.25
N GLU A 168 14.44 -8.74 28.45
CA GLU A 168 15.22 -7.76 29.22
C GLU A 168 15.32 -8.12 30.71
N GLU A 169 14.22 -8.66 31.26
CA GLU A 169 14.12 -9.07 32.67
C GLU A 169 14.73 -10.46 32.95
N THR A 170 15.00 -11.27 31.91
CA THR A 170 15.44 -12.67 32.11
C THR A 170 16.81 -12.93 31.45
N SER A 171 17.80 -13.21 32.26
CA SER A 171 19.18 -13.46 31.86
C SER A 171 19.47 -14.92 31.42
N GLY A 172 18.67 -15.48 30.50
CA GLY A 172 18.85 -16.86 30.05
C GLY A 172 19.05 -16.99 28.52
N GLY A 173 20.17 -17.56 28.09
CA GLY A 173 20.49 -17.71 26.65
C GLY A 173 19.43 -18.48 25.84
N MET A 174 18.69 -19.40 26.47
CA MET A 174 17.61 -20.14 25.83
C MET A 174 16.41 -19.21 25.45
N LEU A 175 16.05 -18.27 26.31
CA LEU A 175 14.98 -17.29 26.06
C LEU A 175 15.35 -16.32 24.94
N GLN A 176 16.60 -15.94 24.84
CA GLN A 176 17.10 -15.08 23.77
C GLN A 176 17.04 -15.77 22.40
N THR A 177 17.39 -17.07 22.33
CA THR A 177 17.25 -17.87 21.11
C THR A 177 15.78 -18.00 20.69
N LEU A 178 14.90 -18.20 21.64
CA LEU A 178 13.45 -18.29 21.41
C LEU A 178 12.88 -16.94 20.91
N PHE A 179 13.40 -15.82 21.43
CA PHE A 179 13.07 -14.48 20.95
C PHE A 179 13.41 -14.28 19.48
N ILE A 180 14.60 -14.70 19.01
CA ILE A 180 15.00 -14.62 17.60
C ILE A 180 14.02 -15.39 16.73
N PHE A 181 13.68 -16.61 17.15
CA PHE A 181 12.77 -17.45 16.38
C PHE A 181 11.38 -16.78 16.26
N ILE A 182 10.84 -16.24 17.37
CA ILE A 182 9.56 -15.55 17.36
C ILE A 182 9.61 -14.28 16.51
N ALA A 183 10.67 -13.47 16.65
CA ALA A 183 10.85 -12.26 15.80
C ALA A 183 10.87 -12.61 14.32
N PHE A 184 11.53 -13.70 13.94
CA PHE A 184 11.57 -14.17 12.56
C PHE A 184 10.20 -14.65 12.06
N VAL A 185 9.43 -15.35 12.89
CA VAL A 185 8.06 -15.79 12.57
C VAL A 185 7.15 -14.58 12.41
N LEU A 186 7.26 -13.56 13.26
CA LEU A 186 6.48 -12.33 13.16
C LEU A 186 6.82 -11.55 11.88
N LEU A 187 8.10 -11.49 11.51
CA LEU A 187 8.52 -10.86 10.25
C LEU A 187 7.89 -11.57 9.03
N ILE A 188 7.93 -12.90 8.99
CA ILE A 188 7.28 -13.68 7.93
C ILE A 188 5.77 -13.43 7.93
N SER A 189 5.15 -13.36 9.11
CA SER A 189 3.73 -13.06 9.26
C SER A 189 3.38 -11.69 8.68
N ASP A 190 4.13 -10.64 9.00
CA ASP A 190 3.91 -9.29 8.49
C ASP A 190 4.06 -9.19 6.97
N ILE A 191 5.13 -9.81 6.43
CA ILE A 191 5.35 -9.88 4.98
C ILE A 191 4.22 -10.66 4.29
N SER A 192 3.77 -11.78 4.88
CA SER A 192 2.68 -12.60 4.35
C SER A 192 1.35 -11.86 4.38
N ALA A 193 1.04 -11.16 5.47
CA ALA A 193 -0.14 -10.33 5.60
C ALA A 193 -0.15 -9.21 4.55
N PHE A 194 0.99 -8.56 4.33
CA PHE A 194 1.13 -7.54 3.28
C PHE A 194 0.93 -8.13 1.88
N LYS A 195 1.51 -9.30 1.60
CA LYS A 195 1.31 -10.02 0.33
C LYS A 195 -0.16 -10.36 0.09
N LEU A 196 -0.84 -10.91 1.10
CA LEU A 196 -2.28 -11.21 1.02
C LEU A 196 -3.11 -9.97 0.74
N TYR A 197 -2.80 -8.86 1.38
CA TYR A 197 -3.45 -7.57 1.15
C TYR A 197 -3.30 -7.12 -0.32
N VAL A 198 -2.09 -7.15 -0.86
CA VAL A 198 -1.82 -6.79 -2.26
C VAL A 198 -2.59 -7.70 -3.22
N MET A 199 -2.54 -9.01 -3.02
CA MET A 199 -3.26 -9.99 -3.85
C MET A 199 -4.77 -9.76 -3.81
N TYR A 200 -5.31 -9.45 -2.65
CA TYR A 200 -6.75 -9.19 -2.49
C TYR A 200 -7.18 -7.92 -3.23
N GLN A 201 -6.36 -6.87 -3.18
CA GLN A 201 -6.60 -5.64 -3.93
C GLN A 201 -6.56 -5.87 -5.44
N GLU A 202 -5.58 -6.61 -5.95
CA GLU A 202 -5.51 -7.01 -7.37
C GLU A 202 -6.77 -7.77 -7.80
N GLN A 203 -7.20 -8.74 -7.00
CA GLN A 203 -8.40 -9.54 -7.29
C GLN A 203 -9.67 -8.67 -7.32
N SER A 204 -9.81 -7.73 -6.38
CA SER A 204 -10.93 -6.79 -6.32
C SER A 204 -10.98 -5.90 -7.56
N GLU A 205 -9.82 -5.40 -8.01
CA GLU A 205 -9.73 -4.57 -9.21
C GLU A 205 -10.06 -5.35 -10.47
N MET A 206 -9.55 -6.57 -10.59
CA MET A 206 -9.88 -7.46 -11.70
C MET A 206 -11.39 -7.79 -11.77
N ARG A 207 -12.04 -7.98 -10.62
CA ARG A 207 -13.50 -8.15 -10.56
C ARG A 207 -14.24 -6.91 -11.05
N ARG A 208 -13.80 -5.73 -10.62
CA ARG A 208 -14.40 -4.45 -11.06
C ARG A 208 -14.26 -4.25 -12.56
N LEU A 209 -13.06 -4.49 -13.11
CA LEU A 209 -12.82 -4.38 -14.55
C LEU A 209 -13.67 -5.38 -15.34
N LYS A 210 -13.80 -6.63 -14.87
CA LYS A 210 -14.67 -7.60 -15.50
C LYS A 210 -16.15 -7.15 -15.53
N GLN A 211 -16.64 -6.55 -14.45
CA GLN A 211 -18.00 -6.02 -14.40
C GLN A 211 -18.17 -4.83 -15.35
N GLU A 212 -17.19 -3.95 -15.44
CA GLU A 212 -17.20 -2.82 -16.35
C GLU A 212 -17.21 -3.27 -17.82
N TYR A 213 -16.39 -4.26 -18.20
CA TYR A 213 -16.41 -4.85 -19.52
C TYR A 213 -17.75 -5.56 -19.82
N ALA A 214 -18.30 -6.29 -18.86
CA ALA A 214 -19.62 -6.93 -19.02
C ALA A 214 -20.71 -5.89 -19.28
N ASN A 215 -20.73 -4.78 -18.55
CA ASN A 215 -21.66 -3.67 -18.76
C ASN A 215 -21.48 -3.02 -20.14
N GLN A 216 -20.23 -2.83 -20.59
CA GLN A 216 -19.95 -2.30 -21.93
C GLN A 216 -20.47 -3.22 -23.04
N LEU A 217 -20.30 -4.55 -22.88
CA LEU A 217 -20.83 -5.53 -23.84
C LEU A 217 -22.38 -5.46 -23.91
N ILE A 218 -23.05 -5.38 -22.76
CA ILE A 218 -24.52 -5.24 -22.71
C ILE A 218 -24.97 -3.94 -23.43
N MET A 219 -24.27 -2.83 -23.20
CA MET A 219 -24.57 -1.56 -23.90
C MET A 219 -24.32 -1.70 -25.40
N TYR A 220 -23.25 -2.37 -25.80
CA TYR A 220 -22.94 -2.57 -27.20
C TYR A 220 -24.01 -3.43 -27.91
N ASP A 221 -24.43 -4.53 -27.30
CA ASP A 221 -25.52 -5.37 -27.78
C ASP A 221 -26.82 -4.60 -27.93
N LYS A 222 -27.16 -3.75 -26.95
CA LYS A 222 -28.33 -2.89 -27.00
C LYS A 222 -28.25 -1.93 -28.23
N HIS A 223 -27.10 -1.28 -28.43
CA HIS A 223 -26.92 -0.38 -29.58
C HIS A 223 -26.99 -1.12 -30.93
N LEU A 224 -26.49 -2.37 -30.99
CA LEU A 224 -26.64 -3.20 -32.21
C LEU A 224 -28.10 -3.52 -32.47
N SER A 225 -28.84 -3.89 -31.46
CA SER A 225 -30.28 -4.17 -31.54
C SER A 225 -31.08 -2.94 -31.99
N GLU A 226 -30.80 -1.76 -31.41
CA GLU A 226 -31.39 -0.49 -31.82
C GLU A 226 -31.11 -0.15 -33.29
N LYS A 227 -29.86 -0.31 -33.73
CA LYS A 227 -29.48 -0.11 -35.15
C LYS A 227 -30.22 -1.09 -36.08
N GLN A 228 -30.38 -2.35 -35.67
CA GLN A 228 -31.10 -3.34 -36.46
C GLN A 228 -32.57 -2.95 -36.61
N MET A 229 -33.23 -2.49 -35.54
CA MET A 229 -34.60 -1.99 -35.58
C MET A 229 -34.76 -0.81 -36.56
N VAL A 230 -33.80 0.15 -36.55
CA VAL A 230 -33.82 1.27 -37.48
C VAL A 230 -33.66 0.81 -38.94
N ILE A 231 -32.77 -0.16 -39.19
CA ILE A 231 -32.58 -0.72 -40.54
C ILE A 231 -33.85 -1.40 -41.04
N ASP A 232 -34.52 -2.15 -40.20
CA ASP A 232 -35.77 -2.87 -40.54
C ASP A 232 -36.91 -1.87 -40.78
N GLU A 233 -36.99 -0.79 -39.99
CA GLU A 233 -37.94 0.29 -40.19
C GLU A 233 -37.70 1.01 -41.56
N VAL A 234 -36.45 1.33 -41.89
CA VAL A 234 -36.09 1.92 -43.16
C VAL A 234 -36.45 1.00 -44.33
N ARG A 235 -36.25 -0.30 -44.21
CA ARG A 235 -36.66 -1.29 -45.21
C ARG A 235 -38.18 -1.30 -45.38
N ARG A 236 -38.97 -1.24 -44.30
CA ARG A 236 -40.42 -1.17 -44.35
C ARG A 236 -40.91 0.09 -45.09
N VAL A 237 -40.38 1.27 -44.71
CA VAL A 237 -40.70 2.52 -45.35
C VAL A 237 -40.38 2.49 -46.85
N LYS A 238 -39.18 1.96 -47.19
CA LYS A 238 -38.79 1.80 -48.61
C LYS A 238 -39.77 0.91 -49.39
N HIS A 239 -40.20 -0.19 -48.77
CA HIS A 239 -41.18 -1.10 -49.39
C HIS A 239 -42.56 -0.42 -49.61
N ASP A 240 -43.02 0.34 -48.59
CA ASP A 240 -44.31 1.05 -48.69
C ASP A 240 -44.25 2.19 -49.72
N MET A 241 -43.16 2.93 -49.78
CA MET A 241 -42.93 3.94 -50.85
C MET A 241 -42.97 3.30 -52.23
N LYS A 242 -42.30 2.12 -52.42
CA LYS A 242 -42.30 1.44 -53.71
C LYS A 242 -43.73 1.01 -54.08
N ASN A 243 -44.54 0.49 -53.16
CA ASN A 243 -45.90 0.10 -53.42
C ASN A 243 -46.79 1.31 -53.76
N ASN A 244 -46.62 2.44 -53.04
CA ASN A 244 -47.30 3.69 -53.35
C ASN A 244 -46.95 4.22 -54.74
N MET A 245 -45.65 4.14 -55.09
CA MET A 245 -45.23 4.55 -56.46
C MET A 245 -45.83 3.68 -57.54
N ILE A 246 -45.92 2.35 -57.33
CA ILE A 246 -46.57 1.43 -58.28
C ILE A 246 -48.07 1.74 -58.40
N TYR A 247 -48.70 2.03 -57.24
CA TYR A 247 -50.12 2.44 -57.24
C TYR A 247 -50.38 3.72 -58.03
N LEU A 248 -49.53 4.76 -57.78
CA LEU A 248 -49.61 6.03 -58.55
C LEU A 248 -49.32 5.81 -60.03
N GLN A 249 -48.40 5.00 -60.42
CA GLN A 249 -48.12 4.66 -61.84
C GLN A 249 -49.32 3.98 -62.48
N ASN A 250 -50.03 3.11 -61.76
CA ASN A 250 -51.22 2.46 -62.27
C ASN A 250 -52.42 3.42 -62.40
N LEU A 251 -52.58 4.35 -61.47
CA LEU A 251 -53.58 5.44 -61.55
C LEU A 251 -53.33 6.34 -62.78
N LEU A 252 -52.10 6.79 -62.98
CA LEU A 252 -51.72 7.61 -64.14
C LEU A 252 -51.95 6.90 -65.48
N LYS A 253 -51.95 5.58 -65.54
CA LYS A 253 -52.25 4.78 -66.74
C LYS A 253 -53.72 4.52 -66.93
N ALA A 254 -54.50 4.52 -65.86
CA ALA A 254 -55.95 4.24 -65.92
C ALA A 254 -56.76 5.49 -66.19
N ASP A 255 -56.42 6.63 -65.63
CA ASP A 255 -57.11 7.90 -65.84
C ASP A 255 -56.13 9.07 -65.58
N PRO A 256 -55.65 9.82 -66.66
CA PRO A 256 -54.71 10.87 -66.49
C PRO A 256 -55.27 12.12 -65.73
N GLU A 257 -56.62 12.28 -65.65
CA GLU A 257 -57.25 13.45 -65.01
C GLU A 257 -57.49 13.27 -63.50
N GLU A 258 -57.42 12.05 -62.92
CA GLU A 258 -57.54 11.81 -61.47
C GLU A 258 -56.17 11.94 -60.72
N ALA A 259 -55.07 12.24 -61.38
CA ALA A 259 -53.70 12.23 -60.85
C ALA A 259 -53.13 13.64 -60.55
N GLU A 260 -53.90 14.74 -60.81
CA GLU A 260 -53.63 16.09 -60.31
C GLU A 260 -54.30 16.29 -58.92
#